data_fa4f4d57a38429bb076fd000d13a779e
#
_entry.id   fa4f4d57a38429bb076fd000d13a779e
#
_cell.length_a   1.000
_cell.length_b   1.000
_cell.length_c   1.000
_cell.angle_alpha   90.00
_cell.angle_beta   90.00
_cell.angle_gamma   90.00
#
_symmetry.space_group_name_H-M   'P 1'
#
loop_
_entity.id
_entity.type
_entity.pdbx_description
1 polymer ?
#
loop_
_entity_poly.entity_id
_entity_poly.type
_entity_poly.pdbx_seq_one_letter_code
_entity_poly.pdbx_strand_id
1 'polypeptide(L)'
;MSAIDYILTILILASLYLNWHLVQVCRSAMKARKKALRDAQRLLKRGEEAQEQAIADKRRFLEALGEAFLLIGPSGHIVLANTLAKELFQEEKLEGRKVGALVCNQELLGHVQEAFDTDGPVTKEFTLSAANSPGGVQNGITAWHLDSAITDAPIREKRILLRNITQNYLTNQMRRDFVANASHELRTPLTIIVGYLENLMEDDLVEESPGLARKFIGVMHQNSQRLMNIIEDMLMISKLESGHKAILKEQWFRLTSCADDVFSRLDSIREKKQAVLHMDIPTDWELYGCLLYTSPSPRDRTRPRM
;
A
#
# COMPACT_ATOMS: atom_id res chain seq x y z
N MET A 1 0.41 24.39 105.68
CA MET A 1 1.06 24.51 104.36
C MET A 1 1.67 25.85 104.25
N SER A 2 3.01 25.92 104.11
CA SER A 2 3.73 27.17 104.03
C SER A 2 3.51 27.79 102.63
N ALA A 3 3.63 29.11 102.47
CA ALA A 3 3.55 29.82 101.19
C ALA A 3 4.51 29.23 100.12
N ILE A 4 5.58 28.63 100.56
CA ILE A 4 6.60 27.96 99.75
C ILE A 4 6.03 26.67 99.06
N ASP A 5 5.26 25.87 99.83
CA ASP A 5 4.62 24.62 99.28
C ASP A 5 3.63 24.97 98.17
N TYR A 6 2.92 26.07 98.28
CA TYR A 6 1.96 26.53 97.24
C TYR A 6 2.66 27.01 96.00
N ILE A 7 3.79 27.75 96.10
CA ILE A 7 4.58 28.17 94.96
C ILE A 7 5.21 26.97 94.23
N LEU A 8 5.68 25.97 95.03
CA LEU A 8 6.29 24.77 94.44
C LEU A 8 5.28 23.93 93.68
N THR A 9 4.09 23.82 94.18
CA THR A 9 3.00 23.07 93.50
C THR A 9 2.54 23.72 92.21
N ILE A 10 2.48 25.08 92.18
CA ILE A 10 2.17 25.85 90.94
C ILE A 10 3.29 25.69 89.92
N LEU A 11 4.55 25.72 90.33
CA LEU A 11 5.68 25.50 89.38
C LEU A 11 5.70 24.11 88.79
N ILE A 12 5.38 23.07 89.61
CA ILE A 12 5.27 21.69 89.15
C ILE A 12 4.10 21.52 88.13
N LEU A 13 2.95 22.10 88.46
CA LEU A 13 1.80 22.06 87.56
C LEU A 13 2.05 22.81 86.22
N ALA A 14 2.70 23.98 86.29
CA ALA A 14 3.10 24.73 85.10
C ALA A 14 4.12 23.97 84.25
N SER A 15 5.11 23.32 84.85
CA SER A 15 6.07 22.46 84.18
C SER A 15 5.41 21.26 83.48
N LEU A 16 4.47 20.60 84.18
CA LEU A 16 3.70 19.49 83.61
C LEU A 16 2.81 19.94 82.44
N TYR A 17 2.16 21.09 82.56
CA TYR A 17 1.39 21.71 81.50
C TYR A 17 2.23 22.05 80.29
N LEU A 18 3.38 22.69 80.51
CA LEU A 18 4.31 23.05 79.43
C LEU A 18 4.82 21.79 78.66
N ASN A 19 5.19 20.78 79.45
CA ASN A 19 5.64 19.51 78.87
C ASN A 19 4.52 18.80 78.07
N TRP A 20 3.30 18.78 78.62
CA TRP A 20 2.14 18.23 77.90
C TRP A 20 1.88 19.02 76.58
N HIS A 21 1.92 20.37 76.64
CA HIS A 21 1.72 21.21 75.50
C HIS A 21 2.81 20.99 74.44
N LEU A 22 4.07 20.89 74.85
CA LEU A 22 5.20 20.59 73.96
C LEU A 22 5.01 19.22 73.24
N VAL A 23 4.59 18.20 73.96
CA VAL A 23 4.30 16.88 73.39
C VAL A 23 3.16 16.94 72.39
N GLN A 24 2.10 17.73 72.63
CA GLN A 24 1.01 17.93 71.68
C GLN A 24 1.46 18.63 70.39
N VAL A 25 2.29 19.69 70.51
CA VAL A 25 2.87 20.40 69.38
C VAL A 25 3.79 19.47 68.58
N CYS A 26 4.65 18.70 69.22
CA CYS A 26 5.50 17.72 68.55
C CYS A 26 4.71 16.65 67.84
N ARG A 27 3.61 16.11 68.45
CA ARG A 27 2.73 15.14 67.84
C ARG A 27 2.00 15.70 66.61
N SER A 28 1.52 16.94 66.68
CA SER A 28 0.85 17.59 65.53
C SER A 28 1.82 17.86 64.40
N ALA A 29 3.05 18.33 64.67
CA ALA A 29 4.11 18.54 63.69
C ALA A 29 4.51 17.20 63.01
N MET A 30 4.67 16.11 63.76
CA MET A 30 4.96 14.79 63.23
C MET A 30 3.83 14.28 62.34
N LYS A 31 2.55 14.45 62.75
CA LYS A 31 1.40 14.09 61.93
C LYS A 31 1.35 14.89 60.62
N ALA A 32 1.60 16.21 60.68
CA ALA A 32 1.67 17.09 59.50
C ALA A 32 2.82 16.69 58.55
N ARG A 33 4.02 16.42 59.09
CA ARG A 33 5.16 15.92 58.32
C ARG A 33 4.88 14.58 57.63
N LYS A 34 4.27 13.64 58.35
CA LYS A 34 3.89 12.32 57.81
C LYS A 34 2.81 12.42 56.70
N LYS A 35 1.85 13.37 56.84
CA LYS A 35 0.87 13.67 55.83
C LYS A 35 1.52 14.26 54.58
N ALA A 36 2.37 15.28 54.74
CA ALA A 36 3.09 15.91 53.65
C ALA A 36 3.97 14.91 52.88
N LEU A 37 4.65 13.99 53.58
CA LEU A 37 5.47 12.95 52.95
C LEU A 37 4.61 11.99 52.12
N ARG A 38 3.45 11.59 52.65
CA ARG A 38 2.51 10.72 51.91
C ARG A 38 1.93 11.41 50.65
N ASP A 39 1.62 12.70 50.80
CA ASP A 39 1.08 13.47 49.66
C ASP A 39 2.15 13.69 48.60
N ALA A 40 3.42 13.95 48.97
CA ALA A 40 4.55 14.01 48.03
C ALA A 40 4.80 12.67 47.33
N GLN A 41 4.76 11.54 48.04
CA GLN A 41 4.89 10.21 47.45
C GLN A 41 3.74 9.90 46.45
N ARG A 42 2.50 10.31 46.79
CA ARG A 42 1.35 10.14 45.87
C ARG A 42 1.49 10.97 44.62
N LEU A 43 2.03 12.20 44.71
CA LEU A 43 2.27 13.07 43.55
C LEU A 43 3.36 12.49 42.64
N LEU A 44 4.47 12.01 43.23
CA LEU A 44 5.52 11.34 42.46
C LEU A 44 4.99 10.11 41.73
N LYS A 45 4.25 9.24 42.43
CA LYS A 45 3.68 8.03 41.83
C LYS A 45 2.69 8.37 40.70
N ARG A 46 1.84 9.38 40.88
CA ARG A 46 0.94 9.85 39.82
C ARG A 46 1.71 10.42 38.62
N GLY A 47 2.82 11.10 38.83
CA GLY A 47 3.70 11.60 37.78
C GLY A 47 4.30 10.45 36.97
N GLU A 48 4.81 9.42 37.65
CA GLU A 48 5.36 8.21 37.02
C GLU A 48 4.29 7.48 36.20
N GLU A 49 3.11 7.22 36.80
CA GLU A 49 1.97 6.56 36.12
C GLU A 49 1.51 7.36 34.88
N ALA A 50 1.43 8.71 34.98
CA ALA A 50 1.06 9.55 33.84
C ALA A 50 2.11 9.53 32.73
N GLN A 51 3.38 9.47 33.08
CA GLN A 51 4.47 9.37 32.12
C GLN A 51 4.49 8.03 31.41
N GLU A 52 4.30 6.93 32.16
CA GLU A 52 4.19 5.58 31.58
C GLU A 52 2.99 5.48 30.64
N GLN A 53 1.85 6.06 31.02
CA GLN A 53 0.65 6.07 30.20
C GLN A 53 0.84 6.87 28.91
N ALA A 54 1.49 8.04 28.98
CA ALA A 54 1.82 8.85 27.80
C ALA A 54 2.75 8.08 26.82
N ILE A 55 3.74 7.35 27.33
CA ILE A 55 4.63 6.51 26.52
C ILE A 55 3.85 5.36 25.87
N ALA A 56 2.97 4.70 26.63
CA ALA A 56 2.13 3.61 26.12
C ALA A 56 1.18 4.10 25.01
N ASP A 57 0.54 5.24 25.19
CA ASP A 57 -0.34 5.85 24.20
C ASP A 57 0.42 6.26 22.93
N LYS A 58 1.62 6.80 23.08
CA LYS A 58 2.52 7.13 21.97
C LYS A 58 2.90 5.88 21.17
N ARG A 59 3.21 4.78 21.85
CA ARG A 59 3.46 3.49 21.19
C ARG A 59 2.25 2.97 20.44
N ARG A 60 1.07 2.97 21.06
CA ARG A 60 -0.17 2.52 20.40
C ARG A 60 -0.46 3.33 19.14
N PHE A 61 -0.25 4.64 19.18
CA PHE A 61 -0.40 5.48 18.00
C PHE A 61 0.55 5.07 16.88
N LEU A 62 1.83 4.83 17.18
CA LEU A 62 2.84 4.43 16.19
C LEU A 62 2.54 3.03 15.59
N GLU A 63 2.01 2.11 16.39
CA GLU A 63 1.58 0.79 15.89
C GLU A 63 0.34 0.89 14.98
N ALA A 64 -0.52 1.88 15.19
CA ALA A 64 -1.74 2.10 14.41
C ALA A 64 -1.50 2.80 13.06
N LEU A 65 -0.29 3.31 12.77
CA LEU A 65 0.00 4.08 11.56
C LEU A 65 -0.11 3.26 10.26
N GLY A 66 -0.03 1.92 10.31
CA GLY A 66 -0.04 1.09 9.10
C GLY A 66 1.18 1.26 8.19
N GLU A 67 2.22 1.94 8.66
CA GLU A 67 3.48 2.22 7.97
C GLU A 67 4.65 1.84 8.87
N ALA A 68 5.76 1.41 8.28
CA ALA A 68 6.96 1.14 9.05
C ALA A 68 7.59 2.46 9.50
N PHE A 69 7.75 2.62 10.82
CA PHE A 69 8.23 3.84 11.46
C PHE A 69 9.56 3.60 12.17
N LEU A 70 10.53 4.47 11.89
CA LEU A 70 11.82 4.53 12.57
C LEU A 70 12.09 5.95 13.10
N LEU A 71 12.52 6.03 14.34
CA LEU A 71 13.10 7.25 14.93
C LEU A 71 14.58 7.01 15.18
N ILE A 72 15.44 7.83 14.59
CA ILE A 72 16.88 7.67 14.62
C ILE A 72 17.49 8.88 15.32
N GLY A 73 18.29 8.63 16.35
CA GLY A 73 19.00 9.64 17.08
C GLY A 73 20.22 10.21 16.32
N PRO A 74 20.82 11.29 16.79
CA PRO A 74 21.95 11.97 16.13
C PRO A 74 23.16 11.08 15.88
N SER A 75 23.34 10.05 16.71
CA SER A 75 24.45 9.09 16.61
C SER A 75 24.18 7.94 15.62
N GLY A 76 23.05 7.97 14.91
CA GLY A 76 22.63 6.92 13.96
C GLY A 76 22.05 5.67 14.65
N HIS A 77 21.75 5.71 15.96
CA HIS A 77 21.10 4.62 16.66
C HIS A 77 19.58 4.78 16.57
N ILE A 78 18.91 3.67 16.39
CA ILE A 78 17.44 3.62 16.38
C ILE A 78 16.95 3.79 17.80
N VAL A 79 16.18 4.85 18.02
CA VAL A 79 15.58 5.21 19.34
C VAL A 79 14.25 4.47 19.49
N LEU A 80 13.48 4.38 18.41
CA LEU A 80 12.16 3.77 18.42
C LEU A 80 11.81 3.18 17.03
N ALA A 81 11.20 2.02 17.05
CA ALA A 81 10.68 1.34 15.87
C ALA A 81 9.34 0.70 16.20
N ASN A 82 8.39 0.72 15.26
CA ASN A 82 7.12 0.00 15.39
C ASN A 82 7.25 -1.44 14.88
N THR A 83 6.20 -2.24 15.08
CA THR A 83 6.18 -3.67 14.68
C THR A 83 6.40 -3.84 13.18
N LEU A 84 5.78 -3.01 12.33
CA LEU A 84 5.97 -3.07 10.87
C LEU A 84 7.41 -2.79 10.45
N ALA A 85 8.12 -1.90 11.14
CA ALA A 85 9.54 -1.70 10.88
C ALA A 85 10.35 -2.95 11.26
N LYS A 86 10.05 -3.60 12.39
CA LYS A 86 10.73 -4.84 12.82
C LYS A 86 10.52 -5.97 11.81
N GLU A 87 9.32 -6.12 11.30
CA GLU A 87 8.99 -7.09 10.24
C GLU A 87 9.74 -6.76 8.93
N LEU A 88 9.77 -5.49 8.52
CA LEU A 88 10.43 -5.04 7.31
C LEU A 88 11.95 -5.30 7.35
N PHE A 89 12.56 -5.04 8.49
CA PHE A 89 14.01 -5.28 8.70
C PHE A 89 14.33 -6.71 9.17
N GLN A 90 13.31 -7.55 9.38
CA GLN A 90 13.46 -8.95 9.84
C GLN A 90 14.22 -9.08 11.16
N GLU A 91 14.07 -8.12 12.06
CA GLU A 91 14.73 -8.09 13.36
C GLU A 91 13.74 -7.75 14.49
N GLU A 92 13.69 -8.59 15.51
CA GLU A 92 12.79 -8.38 16.67
C GLU A 92 13.18 -7.16 17.50
N LYS A 93 14.48 -6.84 17.56
CA LYS A 93 15.00 -5.74 18.39
C LYS A 93 15.84 -4.78 17.55
N LEU A 94 15.22 -3.71 17.10
CA LEU A 94 15.86 -2.64 16.34
C LEU A 94 16.41 -1.52 17.24
N GLU A 95 15.77 -1.28 18.38
CA GLU A 95 16.12 -0.19 19.29
C GLU A 95 17.53 -0.36 19.86
N GLY A 96 18.32 0.70 19.83
CA GLY A 96 19.72 0.74 20.27
C GLY A 96 20.74 0.27 19.22
N ARG A 97 20.31 -0.27 18.08
CA ARG A 97 21.21 -0.63 16.97
C ARG A 97 21.49 0.56 16.08
N LYS A 98 22.68 0.59 15.45
CA LYS A 98 22.98 1.56 14.39
C LYS A 98 22.29 1.13 13.10
N VAL A 99 21.71 2.08 12.35
CA VAL A 99 21.10 1.82 11.04
C VAL A 99 22.05 1.09 10.11
N GLY A 100 23.30 1.51 9.99
CA GLY A 100 24.30 0.88 9.12
C GLY A 100 24.79 -0.51 9.56
N ALA A 101 24.38 -0.99 10.74
CA ALA A 101 24.72 -2.31 11.25
C ALA A 101 23.56 -3.33 11.14
N LEU A 102 22.45 -2.94 10.51
CA LEU A 102 21.32 -3.83 10.29
C LEU A 102 21.65 -4.84 9.19
N VAL A 103 21.33 -6.11 9.46
CA VAL A 103 21.49 -7.20 8.48
C VAL A 103 20.15 -7.39 7.76
N CYS A 104 19.92 -6.59 6.75
CA CYS A 104 18.69 -6.63 5.95
C CYS A 104 19.02 -6.45 4.47
N ASN A 105 17.98 -6.28 3.64
CA ASN A 105 18.14 -5.93 2.23
C ASN A 105 19.05 -4.71 2.06
N GLN A 106 20.17 -4.87 1.35
CA GLN A 106 21.16 -3.81 1.16
C GLN A 106 20.59 -2.59 0.40
N GLU A 107 19.67 -2.79 -0.54
CA GLU A 107 19.01 -1.69 -1.27
C GLU A 107 18.13 -0.87 -0.32
N LEU A 108 17.33 -1.53 0.52
CA LEU A 108 16.51 -0.87 1.53
C LEU A 108 17.39 -0.09 2.52
N LEU A 109 18.46 -0.73 3.00
CA LEU A 109 19.40 -0.11 3.93
C LEU A 109 20.07 1.12 3.31
N GLY A 110 20.49 1.05 2.05
CA GLY A 110 21.05 2.17 1.30
C GLY A 110 20.09 3.36 1.24
N HIS A 111 18.82 3.13 0.97
CA HIS A 111 17.80 4.20 0.95
C HIS A 111 17.55 4.83 2.31
N VAL A 112 17.51 4.02 3.37
CA VAL A 112 17.36 4.53 4.75
C VAL A 112 18.59 5.28 5.21
N GLN A 113 19.80 4.80 4.89
CA GLN A 113 21.07 5.45 5.19
C GLN A 113 21.19 6.81 4.49
N GLU A 114 20.91 6.86 3.19
CA GLU A 114 20.87 8.10 2.40
C GLU A 114 19.89 9.12 2.99
N ALA A 115 18.68 8.65 3.35
CA ALA A 115 17.70 9.50 4.00
C ALA A 115 18.17 10.00 5.36
N PHE A 116 18.95 9.22 6.11
CA PHE A 116 19.53 9.61 7.40
C PHE A 116 20.66 10.65 7.20
N ASP A 117 21.55 10.45 6.26
CA ASP A 117 22.73 11.30 6.03
C ASP A 117 22.38 12.66 5.39
N THR A 118 21.24 12.75 4.70
CA THR A 118 20.78 13.98 4.06
C THR A 118 20.26 15.00 5.07
N ASP A 119 20.80 16.21 5.11
CA ASP A 119 20.28 17.32 5.91
C ASP A 119 18.99 17.86 5.29
N GLY A 120 17.85 17.52 5.90
CA GLY A 120 16.53 17.96 5.44
C GLY A 120 15.51 16.82 5.27
N PRO A 121 14.28 17.15 4.86
CA PRO A 121 13.29 16.16 4.52
C PRO A 121 13.65 15.49 3.18
N VAL A 122 13.52 14.16 3.13
CA VAL A 122 13.70 13.37 1.91
C VAL A 122 12.42 12.59 1.66
N THR A 123 11.88 12.74 0.45
CA THR A 123 10.73 11.97 -0.02
C THR A 123 11.11 11.29 -1.33
N LYS A 124 11.05 9.96 -1.38
CA LYS A 124 11.33 9.20 -2.59
C LYS A 124 10.56 7.91 -2.68
N GLU A 125 10.36 7.46 -3.91
CA GLU A 125 9.83 6.14 -4.22
C GLU A 125 10.93 5.25 -4.78
N PHE A 126 10.95 3.98 -4.40
CA PHE A 126 11.91 3.00 -4.89
C PHE A 126 11.27 1.61 -4.96
N THR A 127 11.91 0.72 -5.71
CA THR A 127 11.47 -0.67 -5.85
C THR A 127 12.53 -1.60 -5.31
N LEU A 128 12.12 -2.68 -4.65
CA LEU A 128 12.99 -3.75 -4.19
C LEU A 128 12.67 -5.02 -4.96
N SER A 129 13.69 -5.78 -5.37
CA SER A 129 13.48 -7.09 -6.01
C SER A 129 13.07 -8.15 -4.99
N ALA A 130 12.24 -9.11 -5.41
CA ALA A 130 11.64 -10.13 -4.52
C ALA A 130 12.64 -11.09 -3.88
N ALA A 131 13.80 -11.30 -4.47
CA ALA A 131 14.85 -12.13 -3.87
C ALA A 131 15.21 -11.66 -2.45
N ASN A 132 14.85 -10.41 -2.11
CA ASN A 132 15.23 -9.75 -0.88
C ASN A 132 14.03 -9.06 -0.17
N SER A 133 12.80 -9.34 -0.55
CA SER A 133 11.63 -8.62 -0.02
C SER A 133 10.90 -9.43 1.05
N PRO A 134 10.67 -8.89 2.25
CA PRO A 134 9.80 -9.52 3.23
C PRO A 134 8.34 -9.48 2.74
N GLY A 135 7.71 -10.65 2.63
CA GLY A 135 6.33 -10.81 2.18
C GLY A 135 6.21 -11.07 0.67
N GLY A 136 6.30 -12.35 0.30
CA GLY A 136 6.28 -12.84 -1.08
C GLY A 136 5.18 -12.24 -1.94
N VAL A 137 5.55 -11.47 -2.95
CA VAL A 137 4.64 -10.84 -3.91
C VAL A 137 4.73 -11.55 -5.25
N GLN A 138 3.60 -11.72 -5.89
CA GLN A 138 3.41 -12.52 -7.11
C GLN A 138 4.29 -12.14 -8.33
N ASN A 139 4.96 -10.99 -8.33
CA ASN A 139 5.78 -10.52 -9.46
C ASN A 139 7.23 -10.17 -9.09
N GLY A 140 7.69 -10.55 -7.93
CA GLY A 140 9.09 -10.37 -7.59
C GLY A 140 9.55 -8.92 -7.32
N ILE A 141 8.65 -7.95 -7.24
CA ILE A 141 8.96 -6.54 -6.99
C ILE A 141 8.04 -6.00 -5.90
N THR A 142 8.61 -5.30 -4.91
CA THR A 142 7.87 -4.47 -3.96
C THR A 142 8.24 -3.01 -4.15
N ALA A 143 7.26 -2.12 -4.11
CA ALA A 143 7.46 -0.68 -4.24
C ALA A 143 7.21 0.00 -2.88
N TRP A 144 8.09 0.93 -2.53
CA TRP A 144 8.09 1.61 -1.25
C TRP A 144 8.17 3.12 -1.44
N HIS A 145 7.45 3.82 -0.58
CA HIS A 145 7.54 5.27 -0.44
C HIS A 145 8.24 5.57 0.89
N LEU A 146 9.36 6.28 0.83
CA LEU A 146 10.12 6.73 1.97
C LEU A 146 9.87 8.22 2.18
N ASP A 147 9.49 8.60 3.39
CA ASP A 147 9.40 9.98 3.85
C ASP A 147 10.25 10.16 5.10
N SER A 148 11.13 11.16 5.11
CA SER A 148 11.95 11.48 6.24
C SER A 148 11.85 12.94 6.61
N ALA A 149 11.85 13.23 7.93
CA ALA A 149 11.88 14.58 8.45
C ALA A 149 12.71 14.65 9.73
N ILE A 150 13.28 15.83 9.99
CA ILE A 150 14.00 16.13 11.24
C ILE A 150 12.98 16.65 12.25
N THR A 151 13.08 16.17 13.48
CA THR A 151 12.25 16.65 14.60
C THR A 151 12.95 17.83 15.24
N ASP A 152 12.25 18.97 15.39
CA ASP A 152 12.76 20.19 16.04
C ASP A 152 12.77 20.11 17.59
N ALA A 153 12.75 18.90 18.15
CA ALA A 153 12.82 18.66 19.58
C ALA A 153 14.23 18.99 20.13
N PRO A 154 14.44 19.10 21.45
CA PRO A 154 15.73 19.44 22.05
C PRO A 154 16.87 18.50 21.65
N ILE A 155 16.55 17.33 21.14
CA ILE A 155 17.49 16.38 20.54
C ILE A 155 17.10 16.25 19.06
N ARG A 156 18.04 16.56 18.16
CA ARG A 156 17.84 16.45 16.71
C ARG A 156 17.72 14.98 16.30
N GLU A 157 16.48 14.49 16.23
CA GLU A 157 16.16 13.13 15.83
C GLU A 157 15.60 13.13 14.39
N LYS A 158 15.86 12.07 13.66
CA LYS A 158 15.31 11.88 12.32
C LYS A 158 14.24 10.79 12.32
N ARG A 159 13.04 11.15 11.91
CA ARG A 159 11.97 10.18 11.67
C ARG A 159 12.03 9.69 10.22
N ILE A 160 11.84 8.42 10.03
CA ILE A 160 11.70 7.79 8.70
C ILE A 160 10.42 6.96 8.69
N LEU A 161 9.61 7.19 7.67
CA LEU A 161 8.39 6.45 7.38
C LEU A 161 8.59 5.68 6.09
N LEU A 162 8.22 4.41 6.08
CA LEU A 162 8.26 3.54 4.91
C LEU A 162 6.87 2.96 4.69
N ARG A 163 6.27 3.37 3.58
CA ARG A 163 4.95 2.91 3.15
C ARG A 163 5.08 1.93 1.99
N ASN A 164 4.43 0.78 2.09
CA ASN A 164 4.31 -0.13 0.97
C ASN A 164 3.28 0.42 -0.04
N ILE A 165 3.74 0.76 -1.24
CA ILE A 165 2.92 1.27 -2.34
C ILE A 165 2.83 0.28 -3.51
N THR A 166 3.20 -0.98 -3.31
CA THR A 166 3.28 -1.99 -4.37
C THR A 166 1.99 -2.09 -5.18
N GLN A 167 0.85 -2.11 -4.51
CA GLN A 167 -0.46 -2.18 -5.17
C GLN A 167 -0.67 -0.99 -6.13
N ASN A 168 -0.42 0.22 -5.64
CA ASN A 168 -0.57 1.44 -6.45
C ASN A 168 0.45 1.50 -7.58
N TYR A 169 1.69 1.10 -7.31
CA TYR A 169 2.76 1.03 -8.30
C TYR A 169 2.41 0.07 -9.44
N LEU A 170 2.00 -1.16 -9.12
CA LEU A 170 1.60 -2.16 -10.11
C LEU A 170 0.40 -1.71 -10.93
N THR A 171 -0.61 -1.11 -10.29
CA THR A 171 -1.78 -0.56 -10.98
C THR A 171 -1.37 0.54 -11.97
N ASN A 172 -0.51 1.46 -11.55
CA ASN A 172 -0.01 2.53 -12.41
C ASN A 172 0.87 1.99 -13.54
N GLN A 173 1.67 0.95 -13.28
CA GLN A 173 2.48 0.31 -14.30
C GLN A 173 1.60 -0.38 -15.34
N MET A 174 0.62 -1.19 -14.92
CA MET A 174 -0.36 -1.81 -15.82
C MET A 174 -1.05 -0.76 -16.70
N ARG A 175 -1.40 0.39 -16.13
CA ARG A 175 -2.04 1.50 -16.87
C ARG A 175 -1.11 2.10 -17.92
N ARG A 176 0.17 2.30 -17.62
CA ARG A 176 1.17 2.78 -18.57
C ARG A 176 1.39 1.78 -19.69
N ASP A 177 1.56 0.50 -19.35
CA ASP A 177 1.76 -0.59 -20.31
C ASP A 177 0.54 -0.74 -21.22
N PHE A 178 -0.67 -0.59 -20.67
CA PHE A 178 -1.91 -0.59 -21.44
C PHE A 178 -1.92 0.53 -22.48
N VAL A 179 -1.62 1.78 -22.09
CA VAL A 179 -1.59 2.92 -23.02
C VAL A 179 -0.51 2.75 -24.09
N ALA A 180 0.68 2.27 -23.73
CA ALA A 180 1.76 2.01 -24.66
C ALA A 180 1.39 0.92 -25.68
N ASN A 181 0.89 -0.23 -25.21
CA ASN A 181 0.45 -1.33 -26.06
C ASN A 181 -0.72 -0.90 -26.96
N ALA A 182 -1.68 -0.16 -26.41
CA ALA A 182 -2.79 0.41 -27.15
C ALA A 182 -2.31 1.26 -28.33
N SER A 183 -1.36 2.15 -28.08
CA SER A 183 -0.78 3.03 -29.11
C SER A 183 -0.09 2.24 -30.22
N HIS A 184 0.61 1.17 -29.88
CA HIS A 184 1.27 0.30 -30.85
C HIS A 184 0.24 -0.51 -31.69
N GLU A 185 -0.78 -1.07 -31.04
CA GLU A 185 -1.84 -1.86 -31.72
C GLU A 185 -2.71 -0.99 -32.65
N LEU A 186 -2.89 0.30 -32.33
CA LEU A 186 -3.61 1.25 -33.18
C LEU A 186 -2.72 1.75 -34.36
N ARG A 187 -1.44 1.99 -34.12
CA ARG A 187 -0.53 2.53 -35.14
C ARG A 187 -0.38 1.59 -36.34
N THR A 188 -0.24 0.29 -36.10
CA THR A 188 -0.01 -0.70 -37.17
C THR A 188 -1.12 -0.71 -38.23
N PRO A 189 -2.41 -0.93 -37.91
CA PRO A 189 -3.48 -0.90 -38.90
C PRO A 189 -3.66 0.49 -39.54
N LEU A 190 -3.43 1.57 -38.76
CA LEU A 190 -3.49 2.93 -39.29
C LEU A 190 -2.42 3.18 -40.37
N THR A 191 -1.16 2.76 -40.13
CA THR A 191 -0.09 2.87 -41.11
C THR A 191 -0.39 2.10 -42.39
N ILE A 192 -1.02 0.92 -42.26
CA ILE A 192 -1.46 0.12 -43.43
C ILE A 192 -2.53 0.89 -44.22
N ILE A 193 -3.51 1.46 -43.56
CA ILE A 193 -4.59 2.23 -44.21
C ILE A 193 -3.99 3.42 -44.96
N VAL A 194 -3.12 4.20 -44.28
CA VAL A 194 -2.49 5.38 -44.85
C VAL A 194 -1.64 5.01 -46.07
N GLY A 195 -0.78 3.98 -45.99
CA GLY A 195 0.05 3.56 -47.10
C GLY A 195 -0.72 3.08 -48.33
N TYR A 196 -1.83 2.34 -48.15
CA TYR A 196 -2.70 1.97 -49.28
C TYR A 196 -3.48 3.16 -49.83
N LEU A 197 -3.84 4.13 -49.00
CA LEU A 197 -4.50 5.35 -49.41
C LEU A 197 -3.54 6.22 -50.24
N GLU A 198 -2.29 6.37 -49.81
CA GLU A 198 -1.24 7.10 -50.53
C GLU A 198 -1.01 6.48 -51.94
N ASN A 199 -0.86 5.15 -52.00
CA ASN A 199 -0.74 4.45 -53.30
C ASN A 199 -1.96 4.65 -54.22
N LEU A 200 -3.17 4.79 -53.67
CA LEU A 200 -4.37 5.07 -54.47
C LEU A 200 -4.46 6.52 -54.93
N MET A 201 -3.74 7.44 -54.24
CA MET A 201 -3.73 8.87 -54.59
C MET A 201 -2.60 9.25 -55.54
N GLU A 202 -1.44 8.56 -55.45
CA GLU A 202 -0.24 8.90 -56.28
C GLU A 202 -0.32 8.34 -57.68
N ASP A 203 -0.95 7.17 -57.89
CA ASP A 203 -1.05 6.52 -59.20
C ASP A 203 -2.50 6.62 -59.71
N ASP A 204 -2.69 6.78 -61.01
CA ASP A 204 -4.00 6.63 -61.65
C ASP A 204 -4.54 5.17 -61.62
N LEU A 205 -4.21 4.49 -60.52
CA LEU A 205 -4.47 3.07 -60.25
C LEU A 205 -5.95 2.75 -60.30
N VAL A 206 -6.80 3.68 -59.96
CA VAL A 206 -8.26 3.52 -59.97
C VAL A 206 -8.76 3.38 -61.42
N GLU A 207 -8.13 4.11 -62.36
CA GLU A 207 -8.48 4.08 -63.79
C GLU A 207 -7.75 2.96 -64.53
N GLU A 208 -6.43 2.79 -64.27
CA GLU A 208 -5.60 1.80 -64.96
C GLU A 208 -5.84 0.35 -64.48
N SER A 209 -6.11 0.18 -63.18
CA SER A 209 -6.24 -1.15 -62.57
C SER A 209 -7.36 -1.25 -61.53
N PRO A 210 -8.64 -1.17 -61.93
CA PRO A 210 -9.77 -1.14 -60.99
C PRO A 210 -9.86 -2.39 -60.10
N GLY A 211 -9.34 -3.52 -60.56
CA GLY A 211 -9.27 -4.75 -59.74
C GLY A 211 -8.27 -4.65 -58.58
N LEU A 212 -7.14 -4.01 -58.77
CA LEU A 212 -6.11 -3.76 -57.76
C LEU A 212 -6.58 -2.69 -56.76
N ALA A 213 -7.20 -1.62 -57.26
CA ALA A 213 -7.80 -0.59 -56.44
C ALA A 213 -8.86 -1.17 -55.48
N ARG A 214 -9.74 -2.05 -55.99
CA ARG A 214 -10.73 -2.73 -55.14
C ARG A 214 -10.09 -3.62 -54.07
N LYS A 215 -8.97 -4.27 -54.38
CA LYS A 215 -8.23 -5.08 -53.40
C LYS A 215 -7.61 -4.20 -52.29
N PHE A 216 -7.07 -3.05 -52.62
CA PHE A 216 -6.51 -2.06 -51.65
C PHE A 216 -7.60 -1.53 -50.73
N ILE A 217 -8.77 -1.17 -51.29
CA ILE A 217 -9.95 -0.75 -50.50
C ILE A 217 -10.39 -1.89 -49.57
N GLY A 218 -10.36 -3.13 -50.00
CA GLY A 218 -10.67 -4.28 -49.16
C GLY A 218 -9.73 -4.46 -47.97
N VAL A 219 -8.40 -4.24 -48.16
CA VAL A 219 -7.41 -4.30 -47.10
C VAL A 219 -7.59 -3.12 -46.12
N MET A 220 -7.86 -1.91 -46.64
CA MET A 220 -8.15 -0.75 -45.77
C MET A 220 -9.40 -0.98 -44.93
N HIS A 221 -10.47 -1.51 -45.53
CA HIS A 221 -11.71 -1.83 -44.81
C HIS A 221 -11.47 -2.83 -43.66
N GLN A 222 -10.71 -3.92 -43.91
CA GLN A 222 -10.39 -4.90 -42.88
C GLN A 222 -9.59 -4.28 -41.71
N ASN A 223 -8.62 -3.41 -42.03
CA ASN A 223 -7.83 -2.74 -41.01
C ASN A 223 -8.64 -1.69 -40.22
N SER A 224 -9.61 -1.03 -40.87
CA SER A 224 -10.56 -0.13 -40.21
C SER A 224 -11.46 -0.88 -39.23
N GLN A 225 -11.97 -2.05 -39.62
CA GLN A 225 -12.76 -2.90 -38.71
C GLN A 225 -11.91 -3.39 -37.54
N ARG A 226 -10.64 -3.75 -37.78
CA ARG A 226 -9.72 -4.13 -36.70
C ARG A 226 -9.50 -2.97 -35.71
N LEU A 227 -9.33 -1.72 -36.21
CA LEU A 227 -9.23 -0.52 -35.36
C LEU A 227 -10.48 -0.33 -34.51
N MET A 228 -11.67 -0.46 -35.07
CA MET A 228 -12.93 -0.34 -34.35
C MET A 228 -12.98 -1.36 -33.20
N ASN A 229 -12.65 -2.61 -33.45
CA ASN A 229 -12.64 -3.65 -32.42
C ASN A 229 -11.65 -3.32 -31.29
N ILE A 230 -10.45 -2.83 -31.61
CA ILE A 230 -9.46 -2.45 -30.59
C ILE A 230 -9.99 -1.31 -29.72
N ILE A 231 -10.63 -0.30 -30.34
CA ILE A 231 -11.25 0.81 -29.60
C ILE A 231 -12.37 0.33 -28.67
N GLU A 232 -13.23 -0.56 -29.17
CA GLU A 232 -14.33 -1.13 -28.38
C GLU A 232 -13.79 -1.92 -27.17
N ASP A 233 -12.76 -2.76 -27.38
CA ASP A 233 -12.08 -3.51 -26.32
C ASP A 233 -11.50 -2.57 -25.26
N MET A 234 -10.86 -1.46 -25.67
CA MET A 234 -10.32 -0.45 -24.76
C MET A 234 -11.40 0.28 -23.96
N LEU A 235 -12.48 0.69 -24.61
CA LEU A 235 -13.62 1.31 -23.94
C LEU A 235 -14.27 0.37 -22.94
N MET A 236 -14.30 -0.92 -23.24
CA MET A 236 -14.82 -1.93 -22.34
C MET A 236 -13.94 -2.09 -21.09
N ILE A 237 -12.61 -2.19 -21.27
CA ILE A 237 -11.67 -2.26 -20.15
C ILE A 237 -11.79 -1.00 -19.26
N SER A 238 -11.81 0.20 -19.87
CA SER A 238 -11.97 1.46 -19.14
C SER A 238 -13.27 1.51 -18.32
N LYS A 239 -14.36 0.98 -18.86
CA LYS A 239 -15.64 0.91 -18.15
C LYS A 239 -15.60 -0.09 -16.99
N LEU A 240 -14.92 -1.23 -17.14
CA LEU A 240 -14.73 -2.21 -16.07
C LEU A 240 -13.88 -1.65 -14.93
N GLU A 241 -12.79 -0.94 -15.25
CA GLU A 241 -11.92 -0.30 -14.26
C GLU A 241 -12.64 0.81 -13.47
N SER A 242 -13.55 1.54 -14.11
CA SER A 242 -14.35 2.59 -13.45
C SER A 242 -15.45 2.07 -12.51
N GLY A 243 -15.50 0.75 -12.29
CA GLY A 243 -16.43 0.13 -11.35
C GLY A 243 -17.89 0.05 -11.83
N HIS A 244 -18.13 0.30 -13.11
CA HIS A 244 -19.47 0.16 -13.69
C HIS A 244 -19.83 -1.34 -13.82
N LYS A 245 -20.18 -1.97 -12.71
CA LYS A 245 -20.65 -3.37 -12.65
C LYS A 245 -21.87 -3.64 -13.53
N ALA A 246 -22.59 -2.60 -13.94
CA ALA A 246 -23.77 -2.69 -14.80
C ALA A 246 -23.49 -3.25 -16.23
N ILE A 247 -22.23 -3.37 -16.63
CA ILE A 247 -21.82 -3.89 -17.94
C ILE A 247 -21.79 -5.42 -17.95
N LEU A 248 -21.53 -6.05 -16.82
CA LEU A 248 -21.60 -7.48 -16.64
C LEU A 248 -23.07 -7.88 -16.44
N LYS A 249 -23.83 -8.00 -17.53
CA LYS A 249 -25.18 -8.54 -17.48
C LYS A 249 -25.09 -10.05 -17.31
N GLU A 250 -25.27 -10.49 -16.09
CA GLU A 250 -25.43 -11.91 -15.78
C GLU A 250 -26.83 -12.35 -16.23
N GLN A 251 -26.89 -13.39 -17.07
CA GLN A 251 -28.13 -13.95 -17.58
C GLN A 251 -27.98 -15.46 -17.81
N TRP A 252 -29.11 -16.15 -17.84
CA TRP A 252 -29.13 -17.52 -18.29
C TRP A 252 -28.94 -17.59 -19.80
N PHE A 253 -28.05 -18.43 -20.27
CA PHE A 253 -27.85 -18.70 -21.70
C PHE A 253 -27.58 -20.17 -21.93
N ARG A 254 -27.99 -20.65 -23.11
CA ARG A 254 -27.71 -22.01 -23.52
C ARG A 254 -26.28 -22.15 -24.02
N LEU A 255 -25.61 -23.20 -23.55
CA LEU A 255 -24.22 -23.46 -23.94
C LEU A 255 -24.11 -23.77 -25.44
N THR A 256 -25.13 -24.43 -26.01
CA THR A 256 -25.21 -24.70 -27.47
C THR A 256 -25.21 -23.40 -28.28
N SER A 257 -26.01 -22.40 -27.90
CA SER A 257 -26.07 -21.12 -28.62
C SER A 257 -24.74 -20.38 -28.57
N CYS A 258 -24.04 -20.41 -27.42
CA CYS A 258 -22.71 -19.82 -27.31
C CYS A 258 -21.67 -20.54 -28.17
N ALA A 259 -21.74 -21.88 -28.27
CA ALA A 259 -20.87 -22.66 -29.13
C ALA A 259 -21.16 -22.39 -30.61
N ASP A 260 -22.42 -22.30 -31.01
CA ASP A 260 -22.83 -22.01 -32.40
C ASP A 260 -22.32 -20.63 -32.86
N ASP A 261 -22.41 -19.61 -32.00
CA ASP A 261 -21.85 -18.27 -32.26
C ASP A 261 -20.34 -18.29 -32.47
N VAL A 262 -19.62 -19.07 -31.68
CA VAL A 262 -18.16 -19.22 -31.81
C VAL A 262 -17.83 -19.99 -33.11
N PHE A 263 -18.56 -21.03 -33.42
CA PHE A 263 -18.34 -21.84 -34.63
C PHE A 263 -18.62 -21.03 -35.88
N SER A 264 -19.71 -20.29 -35.95
CA SER A 264 -20.03 -19.44 -37.11
C SER A 264 -18.94 -18.40 -37.39
N ARG A 265 -18.30 -17.87 -36.36
CA ARG A 265 -17.12 -16.93 -36.49
C ARG A 265 -15.88 -17.64 -37.00
N LEU A 266 -15.74 -18.94 -36.80
CA LEU A 266 -14.60 -19.75 -37.21
C LEU A 266 -14.80 -20.50 -38.53
N ASP A 267 -15.99 -20.43 -39.14
CA ASP A 267 -16.35 -21.17 -40.37
C ASP A 267 -15.36 -20.95 -41.51
N SER A 268 -14.94 -19.71 -41.77
CA SER A 268 -13.98 -19.41 -42.81
C SER A 268 -12.58 -20.04 -42.57
N ILE A 269 -12.20 -20.24 -41.31
CA ILE A 269 -10.94 -20.91 -40.94
C ILE A 269 -11.11 -22.43 -41.02
N ARG A 270 -12.29 -22.92 -40.60
CA ARG A 270 -12.66 -24.32 -40.66
C ARG A 270 -12.65 -24.85 -42.12
N GLU A 271 -13.26 -24.10 -43.03
CA GLU A 271 -13.30 -24.45 -44.46
C GLU A 271 -11.90 -24.48 -45.07
N LYS A 272 -11.07 -23.47 -44.78
CA LYS A 272 -9.68 -23.43 -45.27
C LYS A 272 -8.83 -24.61 -44.77
N LYS A 273 -9.09 -25.09 -43.56
CA LYS A 273 -8.35 -26.19 -42.93
C LYS A 273 -9.01 -27.56 -43.10
N GLN A 274 -10.18 -27.63 -43.73
CA GLN A 274 -10.99 -28.84 -43.88
C GLN A 274 -11.22 -29.57 -42.55
N ALA A 275 -11.35 -28.78 -41.44
CA ALA A 275 -11.52 -29.32 -40.10
C ALA A 275 -12.98 -29.75 -39.88
N VAL A 276 -13.15 -30.97 -39.39
CA VAL A 276 -14.47 -31.50 -38.98
C VAL A 276 -14.66 -31.19 -37.50
N LEU A 277 -15.76 -30.54 -37.17
CA LEU A 277 -16.16 -30.20 -35.81
C LEU A 277 -17.24 -31.18 -35.34
N HIS A 278 -16.97 -31.81 -34.20
CA HIS A 278 -17.98 -32.61 -33.49
C HIS A 278 -18.37 -31.86 -32.22
N MET A 279 -19.67 -31.58 -32.06
CA MET A 279 -20.23 -30.94 -30.90
C MET A 279 -21.06 -31.95 -30.10
N ASP A 280 -20.60 -32.26 -28.91
CA ASP A 280 -21.30 -33.14 -27.96
C ASP A 280 -21.68 -32.33 -26.71
N ILE A 281 -22.70 -31.50 -26.88
CA ILE A 281 -23.23 -30.64 -25.81
C ILE A 281 -24.73 -30.98 -25.66
N PRO A 282 -25.18 -31.36 -24.45
CA PRO A 282 -26.60 -31.54 -24.21
C PRO A 282 -27.37 -30.23 -24.49
N THR A 283 -28.48 -30.35 -25.23
CA THR A 283 -29.26 -29.20 -25.72
C THR A 283 -29.95 -28.38 -24.62
N ASP A 284 -30.09 -28.95 -23.45
CA ASP A 284 -30.78 -28.41 -22.26
C ASP A 284 -29.84 -27.80 -21.23
N TRP A 285 -28.52 -27.75 -21.51
CA TRP A 285 -27.57 -27.12 -20.61
C TRP A 285 -27.66 -25.62 -20.67
N GLU A 286 -28.13 -25.04 -19.57
CA GLU A 286 -28.16 -23.59 -19.33
C GLU A 286 -27.10 -23.20 -18.26
N LEU A 287 -26.37 -22.14 -18.55
CA LEU A 287 -25.40 -21.56 -17.64
C LEU A 287 -25.85 -20.17 -17.24
N TYR A 288 -25.65 -19.83 -15.97
CA TYR A 288 -25.84 -18.47 -15.47
C TYR A 288 -24.48 -17.75 -15.42
N GLY A 289 -24.39 -16.65 -16.14
CA GLY A 289 -23.13 -15.86 -16.18
C GLY A 289 -23.20 -14.73 -17.20
N CYS A 290 -22.06 -14.08 -17.40
CA CYS A 290 -21.91 -13.05 -18.41
C CYS A 290 -21.27 -13.62 -19.67
N LEU A 291 -21.95 -13.56 -20.79
CA LEU A 291 -21.51 -14.10 -22.08
C LEU A 291 -20.19 -13.48 -22.56
N LEU A 292 -19.93 -12.19 -22.21
CA LEU A 292 -18.70 -11.49 -22.51
C LEU A 292 -17.47 -12.03 -21.75
N TYR A 293 -17.69 -12.58 -20.56
CA TYR A 293 -16.61 -13.11 -19.72
C TYR A 293 -16.32 -14.59 -19.97
N THR A 294 -17.31 -15.32 -20.42
CA THR A 294 -17.23 -16.78 -20.64
C THR A 294 -16.81 -17.17 -22.06
N SER A 295 -16.87 -16.23 -23.02
CA SER A 295 -16.42 -16.50 -24.39
C SER A 295 -14.89 -16.34 -24.48
N PRO A 296 -14.12 -17.44 -24.66
CA PRO A 296 -12.67 -17.33 -24.79
C PRO A 296 -12.32 -16.54 -26.03
N SER A 297 -11.50 -15.49 -25.86
CA SER A 297 -10.95 -14.73 -26.97
C SER A 297 -10.12 -15.64 -27.87
N PRO A 298 -10.25 -15.56 -29.21
CA PRO A 298 -9.38 -16.28 -30.15
C PRO A 298 -7.89 -16.08 -29.91
N ARG A 299 -7.51 -14.98 -29.23
CA ARG A 299 -6.11 -14.66 -28.86
C ARG A 299 -5.56 -15.49 -27.71
N ASP A 300 -6.39 -16.06 -26.84
CA ASP A 300 -5.93 -16.86 -25.69
C ASP A 300 -5.40 -18.24 -26.10
N ARG A 301 -5.64 -18.65 -27.34
CA ARG A 301 -5.17 -19.95 -27.87
C ARG A 301 -3.75 -19.94 -28.42
N THR A 302 -3.11 -18.78 -28.56
CA THR A 302 -1.75 -18.66 -29.14
C THR A 302 -0.64 -18.62 -28.11
N ARG A 303 -0.93 -18.64 -26.81
CA ARG A 303 0.08 -18.77 -25.76
C ARG A 303 0.26 -20.27 -25.43
N PRO A 304 1.42 -20.88 -25.70
CA PRO A 304 1.72 -22.21 -25.19
C PRO A 304 1.72 -22.12 -23.65
N ARG A 305 1.00 -23.02 -23.01
CA ARG A 305 1.12 -23.25 -21.58
C ARG A 305 2.55 -23.73 -21.33
N MET A 306 3.39 -22.89 -20.70
CA MET A 306 4.58 -23.34 -20.03
C MET A 306 4.24 -23.86 -18.64
#